data_954072583703556cd784c0de54c16f84
#
_entry.id   954072583703556cd784c0de54c16f84
#
_cell.length_a   1.000
_cell.length_b   1.000
_cell.length_c   1.000
_cell.angle_alpha   90.00
_cell.angle_beta   90.00
_cell.angle_gamma   90.00
#
_symmetry.space_group_name_H-M   'P 1'
#
loop_
_entity.id
_entity.type
_entity.pdbx_description
1 polymer ?
#
loop_
_entity_poly.entity_id
_entity_poly.type
_entity_poly.pdbx_seq_one_letter_code
_entity_poly.pdbx_strand_id
1 'polypeptide(L)'
;MNNKSFLNQNILIVGGAGFVGSNLCLKLIEESPNKIIIVDNLLSSEVSNIPNNEIVDFRYGSITDDSILESLPDNLDYVFHLSCYHGNQSSIANPLADHENNTLTTLKLFERLINIKNLKKVVYAAAGCAVAEKTYGEASATTEDAPISLFHDSPYSISKIVGEFYGNYY
;
A
#
# COMPACT_ATOMS: atom_id res chain seq x y z
N MET A 1 16.14 9.80 25.81
CA MET A 1 15.03 8.83 25.73
C MET A 1 14.62 8.75 24.27
N ASN A 2 14.82 7.61 23.61
CA ASN A 2 14.31 7.44 22.24
C ASN A 2 12.79 7.43 22.31
N ASN A 3 12.17 8.49 21.78
CA ASN A 3 10.72 8.60 21.72
C ASN A 3 10.25 7.63 20.62
N LYS A 4 9.74 6.45 20.98
CA LYS A 4 9.23 5.46 20.04
C LYS A 4 7.91 5.96 19.45
N SER A 5 7.90 6.27 18.16
CA SER A 5 6.75 6.87 17.47
C SER A 5 5.55 5.93 17.35
N PHE A 6 5.79 4.62 17.36
CA PHE A 6 4.75 3.60 17.18
C PHE A 6 4.45 2.79 18.45
N LEU A 7 4.93 3.24 19.62
CA LEU A 7 4.69 2.56 20.90
C LEU A 7 3.19 2.35 21.14
N ASN A 8 2.80 1.11 21.42
CA ASN A 8 1.41 0.69 21.69
C ASN A 8 0.41 0.97 20.55
N GLN A 9 0.86 1.16 19.31
CA GLN A 9 -0.01 1.42 18.16
C GLN A 9 -0.46 0.12 17.48
N ASN A 10 -1.64 0.14 16.89
CA ASN A 10 -2.15 -0.92 16.01
C ASN A 10 -1.91 -0.51 14.55
N ILE A 11 -1.16 -1.32 13.83
CA ILE A 11 -0.66 -1.00 12.50
C ILE A 11 -1.15 -2.05 11.50
N LEU A 12 -1.67 -1.58 10.35
CA LEU A 12 -1.98 -2.43 9.21
C LEU A 12 -0.94 -2.22 8.11
N ILE A 13 -0.42 -3.31 7.55
CA ILE A 13 0.43 -3.29 6.36
C ILE A 13 -0.23 -4.14 5.28
N VAL A 14 -0.77 -3.51 4.24
CA VAL A 14 -1.30 -4.18 3.06
C VAL A 14 -0.17 -4.36 2.06
N GLY A 15 0.12 -5.60 1.65
CA GLY A 15 1.32 -5.95 0.90
C GLY A 15 2.53 -6.18 1.82
N GLY A 16 2.28 -6.65 3.05
CA GLY A 16 3.30 -6.78 4.08
C GLY A 16 4.26 -7.95 3.92
N ALA A 17 3.97 -8.92 3.05
CA ALA A 17 4.88 -10.01 2.71
C ALA A 17 5.84 -9.65 1.56
N GLY A 18 5.61 -8.52 0.88
CA GLY A 18 6.50 -7.99 -0.16
C GLY A 18 7.82 -7.44 0.41
N PHE A 19 8.75 -7.08 -0.49
CA PHE A 19 10.08 -6.60 -0.11
C PHE A 19 10.02 -5.37 0.83
N VAL A 20 9.27 -4.34 0.47
CA VAL A 20 9.17 -3.12 1.29
C VAL A 20 8.40 -3.41 2.58
N GLY A 21 7.26 -4.11 2.48
CA GLY A 21 6.38 -4.38 3.62
C GLY A 21 7.03 -5.22 4.71
N SER A 22 7.77 -6.27 4.35
CA SER A 22 8.46 -7.13 5.31
C SER A 22 9.61 -6.39 6.03
N ASN A 23 10.38 -5.59 5.31
CA ASN A 23 11.43 -4.77 5.92
C ASN A 23 10.87 -3.67 6.81
N LEU A 24 9.74 -3.04 6.41
CA LEU A 24 9.01 -2.09 7.26
C LEU A 24 8.51 -2.78 8.53
N CYS A 25 7.92 -3.97 8.42
CA CYS A 25 7.44 -4.75 9.56
C CYS A 25 8.56 -5.01 10.57
N LEU A 26 9.74 -5.43 10.11
CA LEU A 26 10.93 -5.64 10.99
C LEU A 26 11.29 -4.36 11.74
N LYS A 27 11.28 -3.20 11.08
CA LYS A 27 11.58 -1.92 11.72
C LYS A 27 10.48 -1.47 12.71
N LEU A 28 9.23 -1.71 12.39
CA LEU A 28 8.12 -1.39 13.28
C LEU A 28 8.13 -2.25 14.55
N ILE A 29 8.55 -3.50 14.49
CA ILE A 29 8.71 -4.36 15.67
C ILE A 29 9.68 -3.72 16.71
N GLU A 30 10.76 -3.09 16.26
CA GLU A 30 11.72 -2.38 17.12
C GLU A 30 11.07 -1.20 17.89
N GLU A 31 9.98 -0.61 17.34
CA GLU A 31 9.23 0.49 17.92
C GLU A 31 8.21 0.06 19.00
N SER A 32 8.07 -1.24 19.24
CA SER A 32 7.16 -1.83 20.25
C SER A 32 5.68 -1.43 20.03
N PRO A 33 5.10 -1.63 18.84
CA PRO A 33 3.67 -1.45 18.63
C PRO A 33 2.87 -2.48 19.44
N ASN A 34 1.58 -2.23 19.61
CA ASN A 34 0.68 -3.21 20.22
C ASN A 34 0.44 -4.40 19.29
N LYS A 35 0.17 -4.14 18.00
CA LYS A 35 -0.05 -5.17 16.99
C LYS A 35 0.32 -4.68 15.60
N ILE A 36 0.84 -5.57 14.77
CA ILE A 36 1.05 -5.38 13.34
C ILE A 36 0.21 -6.42 12.61
N ILE A 37 -0.75 -5.96 11.81
CA ILE A 37 -1.56 -6.82 10.95
C ILE A 37 -0.98 -6.74 9.55
N ILE A 38 -0.64 -7.88 8.96
CA ILE A 38 -0.21 -7.98 7.57
C ILE A 38 -1.33 -8.62 6.77
N VAL A 39 -1.76 -7.96 5.69
CA VAL A 39 -2.65 -8.54 4.66
C VAL A 39 -1.86 -8.67 3.37
N ASP A 40 -1.79 -9.90 2.83
CA ASP A 40 -1.09 -10.18 1.58
C ASP A 40 -1.67 -11.44 0.92
N ASN A 41 -1.87 -11.41 -0.40
CA ASN A 41 -2.36 -12.56 -1.16
C ASN A 41 -1.24 -13.41 -1.74
N LEU A 42 0.01 -13.06 -1.47
CA LEU A 42 1.23 -13.75 -1.92
C LEU A 42 1.36 -13.85 -3.44
N LEU A 43 0.74 -12.92 -4.19
CA LEU A 43 0.80 -12.92 -5.65
C LEU A 43 2.24 -12.73 -6.19
N SER A 44 3.06 -11.97 -5.47
CA SER A 44 4.46 -11.67 -5.83
C SER A 44 5.40 -11.71 -4.63
N SER A 45 5.00 -12.40 -3.56
CA SER A 45 5.72 -12.49 -2.31
C SER A 45 5.64 -13.90 -1.73
N GLU A 46 6.38 -14.16 -0.67
CA GLU A 46 6.43 -15.46 -0.01
C GLU A 46 6.13 -15.30 1.49
N VAL A 47 5.48 -16.31 2.06
CA VAL A 47 5.17 -16.35 3.50
C VAL A 47 6.43 -16.33 4.36
N SER A 48 7.55 -16.82 3.86
CA SER A 48 8.86 -16.79 4.51
C SER A 48 9.41 -15.38 4.77
N ASN A 49 8.89 -14.37 4.07
CA ASN A 49 9.26 -12.96 4.27
C ASN A 49 8.61 -12.34 5.52
N ILE A 50 7.57 -12.99 6.05
CA ILE A 50 6.81 -12.46 7.19
C ILE A 50 7.61 -12.71 8.47
N PRO A 51 7.92 -11.66 9.28
CA PRO A 51 8.65 -11.84 10.52
C PRO A 51 7.88 -12.74 11.50
N ASN A 52 8.58 -13.76 12.02
CA ASN A 52 8.03 -14.61 13.07
C ASN A 52 8.11 -13.88 14.42
N ASN A 53 7.05 -13.19 14.80
CA ASN A 53 6.95 -12.42 16.02
C ASN A 53 5.52 -12.44 16.55
N GLU A 54 5.33 -12.53 17.87
CA GLU A 54 4.01 -12.67 18.52
C GLU A 54 3.03 -11.50 18.29
N ILE A 55 3.58 -10.30 18.00
CA ILE A 55 2.75 -9.11 17.71
C ILE A 55 2.34 -9.02 16.24
N VAL A 56 2.88 -9.89 15.36
CA VAL A 56 2.55 -9.94 13.93
C VAL A 56 1.41 -10.90 13.67
N ASP A 57 0.33 -10.40 13.08
CA ASP A 57 -0.86 -11.15 12.69
C ASP A 57 -0.94 -11.18 11.16
N PHE A 58 -0.62 -12.31 10.56
CA PHE A 58 -0.71 -12.48 9.12
C PHE A 58 -2.08 -12.99 8.70
N ARG A 59 -2.69 -12.28 7.74
CA ARG A 59 -3.96 -12.65 7.11
C ARG A 59 -3.74 -12.85 5.62
N TYR A 60 -3.82 -14.10 5.21
CA TYR A 60 -3.73 -14.47 3.80
C TYR A 60 -5.01 -14.05 3.07
N GLY A 61 -4.89 -13.21 2.06
CA GLY A 61 -6.00 -12.76 1.22
C GLY A 61 -5.79 -11.39 0.62
N SER A 62 -6.79 -10.91 -0.12
CA SER A 62 -6.80 -9.60 -0.75
C SER A 62 -7.73 -8.64 0.00
N ILE A 63 -7.41 -7.35 -0.04
CA ILE A 63 -8.34 -6.28 0.38
C ILE A 63 -9.61 -6.23 -0.50
N THR A 64 -9.59 -6.84 -1.69
CA THR A 64 -10.80 -6.98 -2.51
C THR A 64 -11.79 -8.00 -1.94
N ASP A 65 -11.35 -8.87 -1.02
CA ASP A 65 -12.20 -9.86 -0.36
C ASP A 65 -12.92 -9.22 0.83
N ASP A 66 -14.24 -9.23 0.81
CA ASP A 66 -15.05 -8.63 1.88
C ASP A 66 -14.77 -9.26 3.24
N SER A 67 -14.53 -10.57 3.30
CA SER A 67 -14.16 -11.27 4.53
C SER A 67 -12.85 -10.77 5.16
N ILE A 68 -11.88 -10.36 4.35
CA ILE A 68 -10.63 -9.75 4.82
C ILE A 68 -10.92 -8.35 5.36
N LEU A 69 -11.66 -7.53 4.61
CA LEU A 69 -12.03 -6.17 5.04
C LEU A 69 -12.81 -6.17 6.37
N GLU A 70 -13.81 -7.05 6.49
CA GLU A 70 -14.63 -7.20 7.71
C GLU A 70 -13.79 -7.69 8.90
N SER A 71 -12.75 -8.47 8.65
CA SER A 71 -11.85 -8.94 9.68
C SER A 71 -10.95 -7.84 10.26
N LEU A 72 -10.76 -6.71 9.57
CA LEU A 72 -9.90 -5.62 10.04
C LEU A 72 -10.51 -4.94 11.27
N PRO A 73 -9.72 -4.70 12.33
CA PRO A 73 -10.23 -4.08 13.55
C PRO A 73 -10.54 -2.59 13.36
N ASP A 74 -11.44 -2.06 14.20
CA ASP A 74 -11.83 -0.63 14.17
C ASP A 74 -10.90 0.28 14.98
N ASN A 75 -9.85 -0.27 15.57
CA ASN A 75 -8.88 0.46 16.39
C ASN A 75 -7.49 0.56 15.75
N LEU A 76 -7.43 0.65 14.41
CA LEU A 76 -6.18 0.90 13.69
C LEU A 76 -5.72 2.35 13.92
N ASP A 77 -4.43 2.51 14.18
CA ASP A 77 -3.76 3.82 14.32
C ASP A 77 -3.05 4.25 13.04
N TYR A 78 -2.39 3.31 12.36
CA TYR A 78 -1.63 3.56 11.14
C TYR A 78 -1.90 2.48 10.10
N VAL A 79 -1.93 2.90 8.83
CA VAL A 79 -2.08 1.99 7.69
C VAL A 79 -1.01 2.29 6.65
N PHE A 80 -0.29 1.26 6.22
CA PHE A 80 0.65 1.31 5.11
C PHE A 80 0.08 0.47 3.96
N HIS A 81 -0.34 1.13 2.90
CA HIS A 81 -0.84 0.49 1.70
C HIS A 81 0.29 0.37 0.67
N LEU A 82 0.95 -0.78 0.68
CA LEU A 82 2.13 -1.08 -0.13
C LEU A 82 1.86 -2.14 -1.21
N SER A 83 0.67 -2.76 -1.20
CA SER A 83 0.32 -3.76 -2.21
C SER A 83 0.21 -3.13 -3.59
N CYS A 84 0.66 -3.85 -4.60
CA CYS A 84 0.47 -3.48 -6.00
C CYS A 84 0.54 -4.69 -6.91
N TYR A 85 -0.08 -4.58 -8.08
CA TYR A 85 0.05 -5.55 -9.17
C TYR A 85 1.27 -5.19 -10.01
N HIS A 86 2.36 -5.86 -9.74
CA HIS A 86 3.67 -5.83 -10.42
C HIS A 86 4.16 -4.45 -10.90
N GLY A 87 3.76 -3.99 -12.10
CA GLY A 87 4.24 -2.74 -12.70
C GLY A 87 3.83 -2.60 -14.17
N ASN A 88 4.49 -1.70 -14.91
CA ASN A 88 4.08 -1.28 -16.25
C ASN A 88 3.82 -2.45 -17.21
N GLN A 89 4.78 -3.36 -17.40
CA GLN A 89 4.66 -4.42 -18.40
C GLN A 89 3.52 -5.40 -18.08
N SER A 90 3.38 -5.80 -16.83
CA SER A 90 2.30 -6.69 -16.39
C SER A 90 0.93 -6.02 -16.53
N SER A 91 0.82 -4.73 -16.25
CA SER A 91 -0.42 -3.97 -16.40
C SER A 91 -0.84 -3.81 -17.87
N ILE A 92 0.13 -3.64 -18.78
CA ILE A 92 -0.13 -3.61 -20.23
C ILE A 92 -0.62 -4.98 -20.71
N ALA A 93 -0.01 -6.06 -20.22
CA ALA A 93 -0.40 -7.41 -20.58
C ALA A 93 -1.78 -7.81 -20.02
N ASN A 94 -2.14 -7.32 -18.83
CA ASN A 94 -3.42 -7.60 -18.19
C ASN A 94 -3.96 -6.38 -17.42
N PRO A 95 -4.60 -5.42 -18.11
CA PRO A 95 -5.10 -4.18 -17.48
C PRO A 95 -6.24 -4.42 -16.49
N LEU A 96 -7.04 -5.47 -16.65
CA LEU A 96 -8.11 -5.79 -15.71
C LEU A 96 -7.54 -6.28 -14.36
N ALA A 97 -6.51 -7.11 -14.40
CA ALA A 97 -5.83 -7.53 -13.17
C ALA A 97 -5.14 -6.35 -12.46
N ASP A 98 -4.58 -5.39 -13.21
CA ASP A 98 -4.04 -4.16 -12.65
C ASP A 98 -5.13 -3.35 -11.94
N HIS A 99 -6.28 -3.13 -12.60
CA HIS A 99 -7.41 -2.41 -12.01
C HIS A 99 -7.90 -3.07 -10.73
N GLU A 100 -8.07 -4.39 -10.74
CA GLU A 100 -8.56 -5.14 -9.57
C GLU A 100 -7.59 -5.07 -8.39
N ASN A 101 -6.30 -5.28 -8.63
CA ASN A 101 -5.30 -5.37 -7.57
C ASN A 101 -4.68 -4.02 -7.16
N ASN A 102 -4.86 -2.94 -7.91
CA ASN A 102 -4.37 -1.61 -7.58
C ASN A 102 -5.52 -0.64 -7.28
N THR A 103 -6.40 -0.39 -8.25
CA THR A 103 -7.44 0.65 -8.12
C THR A 103 -8.55 0.23 -7.18
N LEU A 104 -9.14 -0.97 -7.41
CA LEU A 104 -10.25 -1.47 -6.59
C LEU A 104 -9.79 -1.79 -5.16
N THR A 105 -8.61 -2.38 -5.00
CA THR A 105 -8.00 -2.63 -3.69
C THR A 105 -7.86 -1.33 -2.89
N THR A 106 -7.35 -0.27 -3.53
CA THR A 106 -7.16 1.04 -2.89
C THR A 106 -8.50 1.66 -2.48
N LEU A 107 -9.48 1.66 -3.38
CA LEU A 107 -10.81 2.20 -3.09
C LEU A 107 -11.50 1.47 -1.93
N LYS A 108 -11.55 0.14 -1.97
CA LYS A 108 -12.15 -0.67 -0.91
C LYS A 108 -11.45 -0.46 0.44
N LEU A 109 -10.13 -0.32 0.44
CA LEU A 109 -9.39 -0.02 1.66
C LEU A 109 -9.81 1.33 2.24
N PHE A 110 -9.82 2.41 1.46
CA PHE A 110 -10.22 3.74 1.95
C PHE A 110 -11.67 3.78 2.43
N GLU A 111 -12.61 3.16 1.70
CA GLU A 111 -14.01 3.00 2.15
C GLU A 111 -14.10 2.30 3.51
N ARG A 112 -13.28 1.27 3.77
CA ARG A 112 -13.25 0.61 5.07
C ARG A 112 -12.67 1.52 6.16
N LEU A 113 -11.64 2.31 5.83
CA LEU A 113 -10.91 3.12 6.80
C LEU A 113 -11.65 4.40 7.23
N ILE A 114 -12.54 4.95 6.40
CA ILE A 114 -13.25 6.22 6.71
C ILE A 114 -14.05 6.16 8.02
N ASN A 115 -14.46 4.97 8.44
CA ASN A 115 -15.22 4.76 9.66
C ASN A 115 -14.34 4.56 10.92
N ILE A 116 -13.01 4.53 10.77
CA ILE A 116 -12.09 4.34 11.90
C ILE A 116 -11.76 5.70 12.53
N LYS A 117 -12.44 6.02 13.64
CA LYS A 117 -12.40 7.36 14.28
C LYS A 117 -11.03 7.80 14.76
N ASN A 118 -10.17 6.86 15.16
CA ASN A 118 -8.87 7.16 15.79
C ASN A 118 -7.69 6.92 14.84
N LEU A 119 -7.97 6.69 13.55
CA LEU A 119 -6.93 6.52 12.54
C LEU A 119 -6.09 7.80 12.42
N LYS A 120 -4.79 7.68 12.61
CA LYS A 120 -3.85 8.81 12.65
C LYS A 120 -3.29 9.13 11.27
N LYS A 121 -2.96 8.08 10.51
CA LYS A 121 -2.35 8.26 9.19
C LYS A 121 -2.50 7.02 8.31
N VAL A 122 -2.75 7.28 7.03
CA VAL A 122 -2.59 6.31 5.95
C VAL A 122 -1.39 6.73 5.09
N VAL A 123 -0.51 5.79 4.79
CA VAL A 123 0.60 5.97 3.85
C VAL A 123 0.32 5.11 2.63
N TYR A 124 0.14 5.75 1.48
CA TYR A 124 -0.06 5.08 0.20
C TYR A 124 1.24 5.09 -0.61
N ALA A 125 1.66 3.93 -1.09
CA ALA A 125 2.80 3.83 -2.00
C ALA A 125 2.39 4.22 -3.42
N ALA A 126 2.60 5.47 -3.78
CA ALA A 126 2.45 5.98 -5.13
C ALA A 126 3.58 5.47 -6.07
N ALA A 127 3.69 6.02 -7.26
CA ALA A 127 4.73 5.63 -8.20
C ALA A 127 5.25 6.83 -8.99
N GLY A 128 6.56 6.93 -9.17
CA GLY A 128 7.18 8.01 -9.94
C GLY A 128 6.69 8.07 -11.40
N CYS A 129 6.28 6.95 -12.00
CA CYS A 129 5.69 6.95 -13.35
C CYS A 129 4.34 7.68 -13.43
N ALA A 130 3.73 8.01 -12.30
CA ALA A 130 2.50 8.79 -12.24
C ALA A 130 2.72 10.26 -12.60
N VAL A 131 3.90 10.81 -12.31
CA VAL A 131 4.27 12.21 -12.57
C VAL A 131 5.41 12.36 -13.59
N ALA A 132 6.13 11.27 -13.92
CA ALA A 132 7.26 11.33 -14.83
C ALA A 132 6.81 11.44 -16.30
N GLU A 133 7.27 12.47 -17.00
CA GLU A 133 7.18 12.51 -18.45
C GLU A 133 8.22 11.59 -19.10
N LYS A 134 7.80 10.86 -20.15
CA LYS A 134 8.75 10.17 -21.02
C LYS A 134 9.53 11.17 -21.86
N THR A 135 10.81 11.32 -21.56
CA THR A 135 11.72 12.09 -22.41
C THR A 135 12.54 11.14 -23.28
N TYR A 136 12.56 11.41 -24.59
CA TYR A 136 13.38 10.69 -25.57
C TYR A 136 14.67 11.47 -25.84
N GLY A 137 15.40 11.84 -24.82
CA GLY A 137 16.61 12.64 -24.91
C GLY A 137 17.40 12.62 -23.62
N GLU A 138 18.03 13.73 -23.25
CA GLU A 138 18.65 13.85 -21.94
C GLU A 138 17.57 13.76 -20.84
N ALA A 139 17.66 12.73 -19.99
CA ALA A 139 16.73 12.53 -18.89
C ALA A 139 16.97 13.60 -17.82
N SER A 140 15.98 14.43 -17.54
CA SER A 140 15.95 15.28 -16.35
C SER A 140 15.18 14.57 -15.22
N ALA A 141 15.62 14.76 -13.98
CA ALA A 141 14.89 14.25 -12.83
C ALA A 141 13.55 14.98 -12.69
N THR A 142 12.45 14.22 -12.57
CA THR A 142 11.14 14.77 -12.30
C THR A 142 11.00 15.02 -10.80
N THR A 143 10.49 16.19 -10.42
CA THR A 143 10.20 16.52 -9.01
C THR A 143 8.82 15.98 -8.59
N GLU A 144 8.59 15.80 -7.29
CA GLU A 144 7.31 15.26 -6.78
C GLU A 144 6.12 16.22 -7.01
N ASP A 145 6.37 17.50 -7.19
CA ASP A 145 5.38 18.55 -7.49
C ASP A 145 5.18 18.80 -9.00
N ALA A 146 5.75 17.95 -9.85
CA ALA A 146 5.59 18.06 -11.30
C ALA A 146 4.11 17.92 -11.69
N PRO A 147 3.65 18.66 -12.73
CA PRO A 147 2.27 18.54 -13.20
C PRO A 147 1.94 17.12 -13.64
N ILE A 148 0.77 16.64 -13.23
CA ILE A 148 0.27 15.32 -13.66
C ILE A 148 -0.19 15.43 -15.11
N SER A 149 0.36 14.57 -15.99
CA SER A 149 -0.07 14.44 -17.37
C SER A 149 -1.39 13.66 -17.45
N LEU A 150 -2.21 13.96 -18.46
CA LEU A 150 -3.34 13.10 -18.83
C LEU A 150 -2.92 11.92 -19.72
N PHE A 151 -1.67 11.93 -20.21
CA PHE A 151 -1.14 10.89 -21.09
C PHE A 151 -0.21 9.97 -20.31
N HIS A 152 -0.68 8.76 -20.06
CA HIS A 152 0.07 7.72 -19.36
C HIS A 152 0.40 6.59 -20.31
N ASP A 153 1.52 5.92 -20.05
CA ASP A 153 2.05 4.85 -20.88
C ASP A 153 1.61 3.45 -20.46
N SER A 154 0.93 3.34 -19.32
CA SER A 154 0.50 2.06 -18.80
C SER A 154 -0.72 2.18 -17.89
N PRO A 155 -1.56 1.13 -17.79
CA PRO A 155 -2.60 1.06 -16.76
C PRO A 155 -2.06 1.23 -15.34
N TYR A 156 -0.85 0.75 -15.06
CA TYR A 156 -0.21 0.89 -13.74
C TYR A 156 0.00 2.36 -13.34
N SER A 157 0.48 3.21 -14.24
CA SER A 157 0.64 4.64 -13.93
C SER A 157 -0.72 5.32 -13.68
N ILE A 158 -1.76 4.93 -14.42
CA ILE A 158 -3.12 5.40 -14.20
C ILE A 158 -3.65 4.95 -12.83
N SER A 159 -3.54 3.66 -12.50
CA SER A 159 -4.04 3.13 -11.24
C SER A 159 -3.35 3.76 -10.02
N LYS A 160 -2.07 4.09 -10.12
CA LYS A 160 -1.32 4.76 -9.06
C LYS A 160 -1.76 6.22 -8.84
N ILE A 161 -2.02 6.98 -9.91
CA ILE A 161 -2.59 8.33 -9.80
C ILE A 161 -4.01 8.30 -9.21
N VAL A 162 -4.84 7.38 -9.68
CA VAL A 162 -6.21 7.23 -9.14
C VAL A 162 -6.17 6.93 -7.65
N GLY A 163 -5.20 6.14 -7.18
CA GLY A 163 -4.99 5.89 -5.76
C GLY A 163 -4.66 7.17 -4.97
N GLU A 164 -3.84 8.07 -5.51
CA GLU A 164 -3.55 9.37 -4.91
C GLU A 164 -4.81 10.27 -4.88
N PHE A 165 -5.63 10.26 -5.94
CA PHE A 165 -6.87 11.01 -5.96
C PHE A 165 -7.85 10.51 -4.90
N TYR A 166 -7.96 9.20 -4.70
CA TYR A 166 -8.75 8.64 -3.59
C TYR A 166 -8.19 9.07 -2.24
N GLY A 167 -6.88 8.99 -2.04
CA GLY A 167 -6.24 9.44 -0.79
C GLY A 167 -6.45 10.91 -0.46
N ASN A 168 -6.66 11.76 -1.47
CA ASN A 168 -6.99 13.18 -1.28
C ASN A 168 -8.49 13.44 -1.05
N TYR A 169 -9.35 12.51 -1.49
CA TYR A 169 -10.79 12.61 -1.30
C TYR A 169 -11.21 12.16 0.10
N TYR A 170 -10.61 11.06 0.60
CA TYR A 170 -10.91 10.48 1.91
C TYR A 170 -10.13 11.15 3.06
#